data_11e8a488a69cce7a14edf94d06ae1771
#
_entry.id   11e8a488a69cce7a14edf94d06ae1771
#
_cell.length_a   1.000
_cell.length_b   1.000
_cell.length_c   1.000
_cell.angle_alpha   90.00
_cell.angle_beta   90.00
_cell.angle_gamma   90.00
#
_symmetry.space_group_name_H-M   'P 1'
#
loop_
_entity.id
_entity.type
_entity.pdbx_description
1 polymer ?
#
loop_
_entity_poly.entity_id
_entity_poly.type
_entity_poly.pdbx_seq_one_letter_code
_entity_poly.pdbx_strand_id
1 'polypeptide(L)'
;MAGTWDMLGTGGPVIVILALMSLLSLTVIAVKLIQLWPVRSGGQAREQALTQWKGGDRKQAQDSIADGKSPADRVMAYAMQALQEGLRGPLLQDELQRRGNEEVSRMNSLIRLLELIAMVSPLLGLLGTVLGMIQSFQELELAQGAANASVLAGGIWQALLTTAAGLLVAIPAAIAAGLFAARIDAAAQAIESAAGRLLLIDGSR
;
A
#
# COMPACT_ATOMS: atom_id res chain seq x y z
N MET A 1 4.64 36.39 17.15
CA MET A 1 4.31 35.14 16.46
C MET A 1 4.21 35.30 14.94
N ALA A 2 4.86 36.27 14.34
CA ALA A 2 4.91 36.49 12.89
C ALA A 2 6.10 35.79 12.18
N GLY A 3 7.02 35.17 12.91
CA GLY A 3 8.33 34.78 12.38
C GLY A 3 8.43 33.42 11.69
N THR A 4 7.40 32.56 11.72
CA THR A 4 7.47 31.22 11.08
C THR A 4 6.83 31.18 9.70
N TRP A 5 5.87 32.04 9.43
CA TRP A 5 5.22 32.13 8.12
C TRP A 5 6.04 32.93 7.09
N ASP A 6 6.79 33.93 7.53
CA ASP A 6 7.69 34.72 6.66
C ASP A 6 8.95 33.95 6.23
N MET A 7 9.37 32.92 6.99
CA MET A 7 10.46 32.03 6.60
C MET A 7 10.05 31.02 5.53
N LEU A 8 8.75 30.84 5.27
CA LEU A 8 8.24 29.84 4.32
C LEU A 8 8.19 30.36 2.87
N GLY A 9 8.38 31.66 2.61
CA GLY A 9 8.38 32.23 1.25
C GLY A 9 7.27 31.64 0.34
N THR A 10 7.38 31.80 -0.96
CA THR A 10 6.44 31.21 -1.95
C THR A 10 6.49 29.67 -2.00
N GLY A 11 7.57 29.04 -1.55
CA GLY A 11 7.65 27.59 -1.37
C GLY A 11 6.86 27.06 -0.17
N GLY A 12 6.42 27.94 0.76
CA GLY A 12 5.74 27.57 1.99
C GLY A 12 4.48 26.72 1.83
N PRO A 13 3.54 27.10 0.95
CA PRO A 13 2.35 26.31 0.70
C PRO A 13 2.66 24.90 0.21
N VAL A 14 3.66 24.74 -0.66
CA VAL A 14 4.10 23.44 -1.19
C VAL A 14 4.68 22.56 -0.08
N ILE A 15 5.50 23.13 0.81
CA ILE A 15 6.08 22.40 1.94
C ILE A 15 4.98 21.93 2.90
N VAL A 16 3.97 22.76 3.18
CA VAL A 16 2.82 22.36 4.03
C VAL A 16 2.06 21.20 3.42
N ILE A 17 1.77 21.25 2.11
CA ILE A 17 1.11 20.15 1.40
C ILE A 17 1.96 18.88 1.48
N LEU A 18 3.26 18.98 1.23
CA LEU A 18 4.19 17.83 1.33
C LEU A 18 4.24 17.26 2.74
N ALA A 19 4.21 18.11 3.79
CA ALA A 19 4.18 17.66 5.17
C ALA A 19 2.88 16.89 5.49
N LEU A 20 1.73 17.37 5.01
CA LEU A 20 0.46 16.65 5.14
C LEU A 20 0.46 15.31 4.39
N MET A 21 1.00 15.28 3.16
CA MET A 21 1.16 14.04 2.39
C MET A 21 2.12 13.07 3.08
N SER A 22 3.19 13.55 3.70
CA SER A 22 4.11 12.75 4.49
C SER A 22 3.40 12.09 5.68
N LEU A 23 2.66 12.87 6.47
CA LEU A 23 1.90 12.34 7.59
C LEU A 23 0.88 11.30 7.16
N LEU A 24 0.16 11.57 6.07
CA LEU A 24 -0.81 10.64 5.49
C LEU A 24 -0.13 9.34 5.03
N SER A 25 0.99 9.44 4.31
CA SER A 25 1.72 8.25 3.82
C SER A 25 2.24 7.40 4.98
N LEU A 26 2.83 8.00 6.00
CA LEU A 26 3.31 7.30 7.19
C LEU A 26 2.17 6.60 7.94
N THR A 27 1.02 7.26 8.05
CA THR A 27 -0.18 6.68 8.66
C THR A 27 -0.65 5.45 7.88
N VAL A 28 -0.74 5.56 6.55
CA VAL A 28 -1.14 4.43 5.69
C VAL A 28 -0.11 3.29 5.77
N ILE A 29 1.18 3.60 5.79
CA ILE A 29 2.24 2.60 5.95
C ILE A 29 2.08 1.85 7.28
N ALA A 30 1.88 2.57 8.39
CA ALA A 30 1.70 1.96 9.70
C ALA A 30 0.47 1.04 9.76
N VAL A 31 -0.67 1.51 9.25
CA VAL A 31 -1.90 0.70 9.16
C VAL A 31 -1.69 -0.55 8.31
N LYS A 32 -1.04 -0.42 7.15
CA LYS A 32 -0.77 -1.56 6.25
C LYS A 32 0.23 -2.56 6.81
N LEU A 33 1.24 -2.12 7.53
CA LEU A 33 2.17 -3.01 8.22
C LEU A 33 1.42 -3.92 9.21
N ILE A 34 0.50 -3.36 9.99
CA ILE A 34 -0.31 -4.13 10.95
C ILE A 34 -1.27 -5.05 10.21
N GLN A 35 -1.98 -4.55 9.19
CA GLN A 35 -2.98 -5.30 8.43
C GLN A 35 -2.39 -6.49 7.66
N LEU A 36 -1.22 -6.30 7.04
CA LEU A 36 -0.59 -7.32 6.19
C LEU A 36 0.37 -8.24 6.96
N TRP A 37 0.55 -8.02 8.27
CA TRP A 37 1.40 -8.87 9.10
C TRP A 37 0.97 -10.35 9.08
N PRO A 38 -0.32 -10.71 9.31
CA PRO A 38 -0.76 -12.10 9.36
C PRO A 38 -0.93 -12.76 7.98
N VAL A 39 -0.81 -12.03 6.88
CA VAL A 39 -1.15 -12.51 5.53
C VAL A 39 -0.31 -13.73 5.10
N ARG A 40 0.93 -13.83 5.55
CA ARG A 40 1.83 -14.95 5.24
C ARG A 40 1.78 -16.09 6.26
N SER A 41 0.96 -15.97 7.30
CA SER A 41 0.83 -17.02 8.33
C SER A 41 -0.02 -18.20 7.83
N GLY A 42 -0.02 -19.30 8.59
CA GLY A 42 -0.94 -20.41 8.39
C GLY A 42 -0.54 -21.46 7.34
N GLY A 43 0.64 -21.34 6.70
CA GLY A 43 1.05 -22.29 5.66
C GLY A 43 1.08 -23.74 6.15
N GLN A 44 1.65 -24.00 7.33
CA GLN A 44 1.69 -25.35 7.92
C GLN A 44 0.30 -25.87 8.29
N ALA A 45 -0.54 -25.02 8.87
CA ALA A 45 -1.92 -25.38 9.22
C ALA A 45 -2.73 -25.77 7.98
N ARG A 46 -2.58 -25.04 6.86
CA ARG A 46 -3.21 -25.39 5.58
C ARG A 46 -2.75 -26.74 5.03
N GLU A 47 -1.45 -27.03 5.09
CA GLU A 47 -0.92 -28.34 4.65
C GLU A 47 -1.46 -29.48 5.52
N GLN A 48 -1.53 -29.29 6.82
CA GLN A 48 -2.14 -30.27 7.74
C GLN A 48 -3.62 -30.46 7.42
N ALA A 49 -4.37 -29.39 7.25
CA ALA A 49 -5.78 -29.44 6.91
C ALA A 49 -6.03 -30.17 5.58
N LEU A 50 -5.21 -29.93 4.54
CA LEU A 50 -5.30 -30.65 3.27
C LEU A 50 -5.02 -32.14 3.43
N THR A 51 -4.03 -32.51 4.26
CA THR A 51 -3.69 -33.91 4.53
C THR A 51 -4.83 -34.62 5.26
N GLN A 52 -5.41 -33.99 6.27
CA GLN A 52 -6.57 -34.50 7.01
C GLN A 52 -7.80 -34.62 6.10
N TRP A 53 -8.05 -33.62 5.26
CA TRP A 53 -9.13 -33.68 4.26
C TRP A 53 -8.97 -34.86 3.32
N LYS A 54 -7.75 -35.09 2.81
CA LYS A 54 -7.39 -36.27 1.99
C LYS A 54 -7.55 -37.58 2.76
N GLY A 55 -7.31 -37.61 4.08
CA GLY A 55 -7.54 -38.75 4.95
C GLY A 55 -9.02 -39.07 5.23
N GLY A 56 -9.93 -38.12 4.98
CA GLY A 56 -11.37 -38.24 5.27
C GLY A 56 -11.82 -37.56 6.55
N ASP A 57 -10.88 -37.08 7.36
CA ASP A 57 -11.16 -36.41 8.65
C ASP A 57 -11.58 -34.94 8.42
N ARG A 58 -12.76 -34.75 7.78
CA ARG A 58 -13.25 -33.44 7.34
C ARG A 58 -13.41 -32.45 8.49
N LYS A 59 -13.89 -32.92 9.65
CA LYS A 59 -14.08 -32.07 10.82
C LYS A 59 -12.75 -31.58 11.37
N GLN A 60 -11.77 -32.47 11.53
CA GLN A 60 -10.46 -32.12 12.04
C GLN A 60 -9.70 -31.19 11.07
N ALA A 61 -9.85 -31.39 9.75
CA ALA A 61 -9.31 -30.50 8.73
C ALA A 61 -9.86 -29.08 8.87
N GLN A 62 -11.15 -28.94 9.10
CA GLN A 62 -11.83 -27.64 9.29
C GLN A 62 -11.39 -26.97 10.60
N ASP A 63 -11.33 -27.73 11.69
CA ASP A 63 -10.89 -27.22 13.00
C ASP A 63 -9.42 -26.71 12.94
N SER A 64 -8.56 -27.35 12.14
CA SER A 64 -7.16 -26.95 11.98
C SER A 64 -6.94 -25.57 11.37
N ILE A 65 -7.92 -25.04 10.63
CA ILE A 65 -7.85 -23.72 9.96
C ILE A 65 -8.91 -22.74 10.43
N ALA A 66 -9.83 -23.14 11.35
CA ALA A 66 -10.92 -22.32 11.83
C ALA A 66 -10.45 -20.98 12.44
N ASP A 67 -9.35 -21.00 13.19
CA ASP A 67 -8.73 -19.81 13.81
C ASP A 67 -7.71 -19.12 12.92
N GLY A 68 -7.61 -19.54 11.66
CA GLY A 68 -6.66 -19.00 10.69
C GLY A 68 -6.91 -17.53 10.39
N LYS A 69 -5.87 -16.70 10.57
CA LYS A 69 -5.95 -15.23 10.39
C LYS A 69 -5.61 -14.78 8.96
N SER A 70 -5.07 -15.67 8.13
CA SER A 70 -4.71 -15.30 6.76
C SER A 70 -5.92 -15.31 5.83
N PRO A 71 -5.90 -14.50 4.75
CA PRO A 71 -6.95 -14.54 3.73
C PRO A 71 -7.13 -15.94 3.12
N ALA A 72 -6.04 -16.66 2.90
CA ALA A 72 -6.06 -18.02 2.35
C ALA A 72 -6.75 -19.01 3.31
N ASP A 73 -6.55 -18.86 4.64
CA ASP A 73 -7.22 -19.70 5.62
C ASP A 73 -8.74 -19.49 5.60
N ARG A 74 -9.19 -18.22 5.52
CA ARG A 74 -10.63 -17.88 5.44
C ARG A 74 -11.30 -18.45 4.20
N VAL A 75 -10.67 -18.31 3.03
CA VAL A 75 -11.21 -18.84 1.78
C VAL A 75 -11.23 -20.36 1.80
N MET A 76 -10.17 -21.00 2.31
CA MET A 76 -10.09 -22.46 2.42
C MET A 76 -11.09 -23.02 3.44
N ALA A 77 -11.28 -22.38 4.59
CA ALA A 77 -12.28 -22.77 5.58
C ALA A 77 -13.71 -22.71 5.00
N TYR A 78 -14.02 -21.64 4.27
CA TYR A 78 -15.28 -21.54 3.52
C TYR A 78 -15.43 -22.65 2.48
N ALA A 79 -14.37 -22.93 1.70
CA ALA A 79 -14.42 -23.98 0.68
C ALA A 79 -14.70 -25.37 1.30
N MET A 80 -14.08 -25.67 2.45
CA MET A 80 -14.31 -26.91 3.18
C MET A 80 -15.75 -27.01 3.68
N GLN A 81 -16.29 -25.91 4.23
CA GLN A 81 -17.68 -25.86 4.66
C GLN A 81 -18.65 -26.07 3.49
N ALA A 82 -18.47 -25.33 2.40
CA ALA A 82 -19.32 -25.42 1.21
C ALA A 82 -19.33 -26.84 0.61
N LEU A 83 -18.18 -27.50 0.58
CA LEU A 83 -18.06 -28.90 0.14
C LEU A 83 -18.82 -29.89 1.05
N GLN A 84 -18.84 -29.64 2.38
CA GLN A 84 -19.62 -30.46 3.31
C GLN A 84 -21.13 -30.23 3.16
N GLU A 85 -21.54 -29.02 2.82
CA GLU A 85 -22.93 -28.66 2.51
C GLU A 85 -23.38 -29.17 1.13
N GLY A 86 -22.47 -29.77 0.36
CA GLY A 86 -22.75 -30.36 -0.96
C GLY A 86 -22.61 -29.42 -2.15
N LEU A 87 -22.15 -28.19 -1.94
CA LEU A 87 -21.90 -27.24 -3.01
C LEU A 87 -20.64 -27.67 -3.80
N ARG A 88 -20.76 -27.88 -5.11
CA ARG A 88 -19.70 -28.39 -5.97
C ARG A 88 -19.76 -27.79 -7.37
N GLY A 89 -18.72 -28.07 -8.17
CA GLY A 89 -18.66 -27.67 -9.57
C GLY A 89 -18.45 -26.18 -9.79
N PRO A 90 -18.94 -25.65 -10.93
CA PRO A 90 -18.67 -24.26 -11.33
C PRO A 90 -19.15 -23.23 -10.31
N LEU A 91 -20.30 -23.46 -9.67
CA LEU A 91 -20.84 -22.53 -8.67
C LEU A 91 -19.92 -22.36 -7.48
N LEU A 92 -19.29 -23.41 -6.99
CA LEU A 92 -18.31 -23.31 -5.92
C LEU A 92 -17.05 -22.58 -6.38
N GLN A 93 -16.57 -22.87 -7.61
CA GLN A 93 -15.40 -22.20 -8.16
C GLN A 93 -15.61 -20.70 -8.30
N ASP A 94 -16.76 -20.28 -8.85
CA ASP A 94 -17.11 -18.86 -8.99
C ASP A 94 -17.18 -18.17 -7.63
N GLU A 95 -17.77 -18.82 -6.63
CA GLU A 95 -17.88 -18.24 -5.28
C GLU A 95 -16.51 -18.13 -4.59
N LEU A 96 -15.63 -19.11 -4.75
CA LEU A 96 -14.26 -19.06 -4.22
C LEU A 96 -13.44 -17.97 -4.89
N GLN A 97 -13.59 -17.80 -6.21
CA GLN A 97 -12.94 -16.73 -6.94
C GLN A 97 -13.45 -15.35 -6.50
N ARG A 98 -14.77 -15.20 -6.33
CA ARG A 98 -15.37 -13.96 -5.84
C ARG A 98 -14.83 -13.59 -4.46
N ARG A 99 -14.78 -14.55 -3.52
CA ARG A 99 -14.24 -14.34 -2.16
C ARG A 99 -12.75 -14.05 -2.17
N GLY A 100 -11.99 -14.76 -3.00
CA GLY A 100 -10.56 -14.48 -3.20
C GLY A 100 -10.32 -13.05 -3.68
N ASN A 101 -11.07 -12.61 -4.68
CA ASN A 101 -11.00 -11.26 -5.22
C ASN A 101 -11.41 -10.20 -4.17
N GLU A 102 -12.41 -10.47 -3.34
CA GLU A 102 -12.79 -9.58 -2.24
C GLU A 102 -11.66 -9.40 -1.21
N GLU A 103 -11.01 -10.50 -0.82
CA GLU A 103 -9.87 -10.44 0.10
C GLU A 103 -8.70 -9.64 -0.51
N VAL A 104 -8.37 -9.88 -1.78
CA VAL A 104 -7.33 -9.13 -2.50
C VAL A 104 -7.69 -7.65 -2.61
N SER A 105 -8.94 -7.33 -2.98
CA SER A 105 -9.44 -5.95 -3.07
C SER A 105 -9.35 -5.22 -1.73
N ARG A 106 -9.71 -5.89 -0.64
CA ARG A 106 -9.60 -5.35 0.73
C ARG A 106 -8.13 -5.07 1.10
N MET A 107 -7.22 -5.95 0.72
CA MET A 107 -5.79 -5.75 0.93
C MET A 107 -5.23 -4.61 0.07
N ASN A 108 -5.70 -4.44 -1.16
CA ASN A 108 -5.27 -3.39 -2.09
C ASN A 108 -5.81 -1.99 -1.72
N SER A 109 -6.80 -1.89 -0.85
CA SER A 109 -7.28 -0.59 -0.39
C SER A 109 -6.12 0.25 0.16
N LEU A 110 -6.11 1.55 -0.09
CA LEU A 110 -5.09 2.52 0.32
C LEU A 110 -3.69 2.36 -0.32
N ILE A 111 -3.36 1.25 -1.01
CA ILE A 111 -2.07 1.14 -1.71
C ILE A 111 -2.01 2.12 -2.87
N ARG A 112 -3.10 2.25 -3.62
CA ARG A 112 -3.22 3.26 -4.69
C ARG A 112 -2.99 4.68 -4.18
N LEU A 113 -3.35 4.96 -2.92
CA LEU A 113 -3.07 6.26 -2.30
C LEU A 113 -1.57 6.46 -2.07
N LEU A 114 -0.85 5.43 -1.61
CA LEU A 114 0.61 5.48 -1.47
C LEU A 114 1.30 5.69 -2.81
N GLU A 115 0.85 4.99 -3.85
CA GLU A 115 1.36 5.14 -5.22
C GLU A 115 1.13 6.56 -5.73
N LEU A 116 -0.05 7.12 -5.50
CA LEU A 116 -0.38 8.49 -5.88
C LEU A 116 0.48 9.50 -5.13
N ILE A 117 0.69 9.33 -3.82
CA ILE A 117 1.60 10.17 -3.03
C ILE A 117 3.02 10.08 -3.57
N ALA A 118 3.52 8.87 -3.85
CA ALA A 118 4.85 8.64 -4.39
C ALA A 118 5.06 9.33 -5.73
N MET A 119 4.04 9.34 -6.60
CA MET A 119 4.10 9.96 -7.92
C MET A 119 3.96 11.48 -7.86
N VAL A 120 3.07 12.01 -7.02
CA VAL A 120 2.72 13.44 -7.00
C VAL A 120 3.71 14.26 -6.17
N SER A 121 4.28 13.69 -5.09
CA SER A 121 5.17 14.45 -4.20
C SER A 121 6.40 15.02 -4.89
N PRO A 122 7.11 14.32 -5.80
CA PRO A 122 8.22 14.90 -6.54
C PRO A 122 7.78 16.04 -7.48
N LEU A 123 6.59 15.91 -8.08
CA LEU A 123 6.02 16.94 -8.96
C LEU A 123 5.68 18.21 -8.17
N LEU A 124 5.15 18.07 -6.95
CA LEU A 124 4.93 19.19 -6.04
C LEU A 124 6.26 19.83 -5.61
N GLY A 125 7.29 19.02 -5.35
CA GLY A 125 8.64 19.52 -5.07
C GLY A 125 9.20 20.33 -6.25
N LEU A 126 9.05 19.84 -7.47
CA LEU A 126 9.43 20.56 -8.69
C LEU A 126 8.63 21.85 -8.87
N LEU A 127 7.32 21.81 -8.64
CA LEU A 127 6.48 23.01 -8.67
C LEU A 127 6.99 24.05 -7.67
N GLY A 128 7.38 23.63 -6.48
CA GLY A 128 7.98 24.54 -5.49
C GLY A 128 9.26 25.21 -5.98
N THR A 129 10.12 24.50 -6.71
CA THR A 129 11.31 25.13 -7.32
C THR A 129 10.94 26.15 -8.38
N VAL A 130 9.98 25.87 -9.24
CA VAL A 130 9.55 26.79 -10.29
C VAL A 130 8.99 28.07 -9.64
N LEU A 131 8.11 27.95 -8.66
CA LEU A 131 7.54 29.10 -7.95
C LEU A 131 8.61 29.92 -7.21
N GLY A 132 9.56 29.24 -6.52
CA GLY A 132 10.66 29.91 -5.84
C GLY A 132 11.59 30.67 -6.80
N MET A 133 11.88 30.10 -7.96
CA MET A 133 12.67 30.77 -8.99
C MET A 133 11.94 31.98 -9.59
N ILE A 134 10.64 31.87 -9.88
CA ILE A 134 9.82 32.98 -10.36
C ILE A 134 9.90 34.14 -9.37
N GLN A 135 9.72 33.87 -8.09
CA GLN A 135 9.81 34.91 -7.04
C GLN A 135 11.22 35.54 -7.01
N SER A 136 12.27 34.73 -7.03
CA SER A 136 13.64 35.23 -6.97
C SER A 136 13.97 36.19 -8.13
N PHE A 137 13.46 35.89 -9.34
CA PHE A 137 13.61 36.78 -10.49
C PHE A 137 12.74 38.04 -10.40
N GLN A 138 11.54 37.96 -9.84
CA GLN A 138 10.72 39.15 -9.57
C GLN A 138 11.37 40.10 -8.57
N GLU A 139 11.96 39.58 -7.50
CA GLU A 139 12.70 40.37 -6.52
C GLU A 139 13.94 41.04 -7.14
N LEU A 140 14.64 40.33 -8.04
CA LEU A 140 15.77 40.89 -8.80
C LEU A 140 15.35 42.03 -9.73
N GLU A 141 14.23 41.88 -10.42
CA GLU A 141 13.66 42.91 -11.29
C GLU A 141 13.29 44.17 -10.51
N LEU A 142 12.59 44.01 -9.38
CA LEU A 142 12.18 45.12 -8.51
C LEU A 142 13.37 45.88 -7.91
N ALA A 143 14.51 45.19 -7.68
CA ALA A 143 15.75 45.78 -7.20
C ALA A 143 16.56 46.53 -8.28
N GLN A 144 16.03 46.69 -9.50
CA GLN A 144 16.68 47.39 -10.64
C GLN A 144 18.11 46.91 -10.90
N GLY A 145 18.39 45.63 -10.71
CA GLY A 145 19.71 45.02 -10.90
C GLY A 145 20.72 45.28 -9.77
N ALA A 146 20.37 46.04 -8.74
CA ALA A 146 21.16 46.24 -7.53
C ALA A 146 21.08 45.11 -6.53
N ALA A 147 20.35 44.03 -6.87
CA ALA A 147 20.17 42.89 -5.99
C ALA A 147 21.49 42.18 -5.69
N ASN A 148 21.74 42.00 -4.43
CA ASN A 148 22.95 41.29 -3.96
C ASN A 148 22.84 39.81 -4.39
N ALA A 149 23.90 39.21 -4.90
CA ALA A 149 23.99 37.81 -5.29
C ALA A 149 23.49 36.84 -4.13
N SER A 150 23.58 37.31 -2.90
CA SER A 150 23.09 36.56 -1.73
C SER A 150 21.56 36.39 -1.69
N VAL A 151 20.77 37.35 -2.20
CA VAL A 151 19.30 37.26 -2.27
C VAL A 151 18.90 36.19 -3.28
N LEU A 152 19.53 36.22 -4.46
CA LEU A 152 19.28 35.21 -5.49
C LEU A 152 19.69 33.81 -5.02
N ALA A 153 20.87 33.68 -4.38
CA ALA A 153 21.32 32.41 -3.81
C ALA A 153 20.37 31.85 -2.74
N GLY A 154 19.80 32.72 -1.89
CA GLY A 154 18.82 32.35 -0.89
C GLY A 154 17.53 31.78 -1.49
N GLY A 155 17.00 32.43 -2.53
CA GLY A 155 15.80 31.95 -3.22
C GLY A 155 16.02 30.61 -3.96
N ILE A 156 17.18 30.45 -4.60
CA ILE A 156 17.57 29.17 -5.22
C ILE A 156 17.67 28.07 -4.18
N TRP A 157 18.32 28.33 -3.05
CA TRP A 157 18.44 27.37 -1.95
C TRP A 157 17.05 26.92 -1.44
N GLN A 158 16.14 27.86 -1.20
CA GLN A 158 14.79 27.57 -0.74
C GLN A 158 14.00 26.75 -1.79
N ALA A 159 14.16 27.07 -3.08
CA ALA A 159 13.56 26.32 -4.16
C ALA A 159 14.07 24.86 -4.18
N LEU A 160 15.36 24.63 -4.10
CA LEU A 160 15.96 23.29 -4.09
C LEU A 160 15.48 22.46 -2.88
N LEU A 161 15.26 23.10 -1.74
CA LEU A 161 14.77 22.45 -0.54
C LEU A 161 13.38 21.85 -0.73
N THR A 162 12.50 22.49 -1.52
CA THR A 162 11.17 21.94 -1.82
C THR A 162 11.24 20.66 -2.65
N THR A 163 12.17 20.57 -3.61
CA THR A 163 12.38 19.32 -4.37
C THR A 163 12.93 18.22 -3.47
N ALA A 164 13.90 18.52 -2.63
CA ALA A 164 14.41 17.56 -1.65
C ALA A 164 13.30 17.05 -0.72
N ALA A 165 12.42 17.95 -0.23
CA ALA A 165 11.26 17.57 0.59
C ALA A 165 10.29 16.65 -0.18
N GLY A 166 10.00 16.94 -1.45
CA GLY A 166 9.16 16.10 -2.29
C GLY A 166 9.70 14.69 -2.44
N LEU A 167 11.00 14.55 -2.66
CA LEU A 167 11.70 13.25 -2.77
C LEU A 167 11.70 12.49 -1.42
N LEU A 168 11.90 13.20 -0.31
CA LEU A 168 11.85 12.59 1.03
C LEU A 168 10.47 11.99 1.37
N VAL A 169 9.40 12.56 0.84
CA VAL A 169 8.04 12.00 0.97
C VAL A 169 7.82 10.84 0.01
N ALA A 170 8.25 11.00 -1.25
CA ALA A 170 7.99 10.05 -2.31
C ALA A 170 8.70 8.70 -2.13
N ILE A 171 9.97 8.72 -1.74
CA ILE A 171 10.80 7.51 -1.68
C ILE A 171 10.25 6.48 -0.69
N PRO A 172 9.95 6.82 0.58
CA PRO A 172 9.36 5.86 1.50
C PRO A 172 7.99 5.36 1.05
N ALA A 173 7.16 6.24 0.48
CA ALA A 173 5.83 5.87 -0.03
C ALA A 173 5.94 4.87 -1.19
N ALA A 174 6.84 5.09 -2.15
CA ALA A 174 7.07 4.20 -3.28
C ALA A 174 7.59 2.82 -2.84
N ILE A 175 8.59 2.79 -1.95
CA ILE A 175 9.15 1.55 -1.42
C ILE A 175 8.07 0.76 -0.69
N ALA A 176 7.30 1.42 0.20
CA ALA A 176 6.23 0.77 0.94
C ALA A 176 5.13 0.23 0.02
N ALA A 177 4.68 1.00 -0.97
CA ALA A 177 3.69 0.56 -1.95
C ALA A 177 4.15 -0.70 -2.69
N GLY A 178 5.39 -0.71 -3.20
CA GLY A 178 5.96 -1.88 -3.88
C GLY A 178 6.07 -3.13 -3.00
N LEU A 179 6.52 -2.96 -1.74
CA LEU A 179 6.61 -4.07 -0.79
C LEU A 179 5.24 -4.62 -0.41
N PHE A 180 4.24 -3.76 -0.24
CA PHE A 180 2.87 -4.19 0.05
C PHE A 180 2.22 -4.87 -1.14
N ALA A 181 2.40 -4.35 -2.36
CA ALA A 181 1.92 -4.99 -3.59
C ALA A 181 2.46 -6.42 -3.71
N ALA A 182 3.77 -6.61 -3.56
CA ALA A 182 4.38 -7.94 -3.60
C ALA A 182 3.82 -8.90 -2.52
N ARG A 183 3.49 -8.39 -1.33
CA ARG A 183 2.85 -9.21 -0.29
C ARG A 183 1.43 -9.61 -0.64
N ILE A 184 0.67 -8.73 -1.29
CA ILE A 184 -0.70 -8.98 -1.72
C ILE A 184 -0.71 -9.99 -2.86
N ASP A 185 0.21 -9.89 -3.81
CA ASP A 185 0.35 -10.87 -4.89
C ASP A 185 0.66 -12.27 -4.35
N ALA A 186 1.56 -12.36 -3.37
CA ALA A 186 1.85 -13.61 -2.69
C ALA A 186 0.62 -14.17 -1.93
N ALA A 187 -0.21 -13.30 -1.35
CA ALA A 187 -1.46 -13.70 -0.72
C ALA A 187 -2.49 -14.21 -1.73
N ALA A 188 -2.62 -13.55 -2.87
CA ALA A 188 -3.51 -13.97 -3.97
C ALA A 188 -3.12 -15.38 -4.47
N GLN A 189 -1.82 -15.62 -4.70
CA GLN A 189 -1.32 -16.94 -5.08
C GLN A 189 -1.59 -18.00 -4.00
N ALA A 190 -1.46 -17.64 -2.71
CA ALA A 190 -1.75 -18.56 -1.61
C ALA A 190 -3.24 -18.92 -1.54
N ILE A 191 -4.15 -17.96 -1.81
CA ILE A 191 -5.59 -18.19 -1.89
C ILE A 191 -5.91 -19.16 -3.02
N GLU A 192 -5.43 -18.87 -4.23
CA GLU A 192 -5.66 -19.71 -5.42
C GLU A 192 -5.11 -21.12 -5.23
N SER A 193 -3.87 -21.24 -4.73
CA SER A 193 -3.25 -22.54 -4.47
C SER A 193 -4.01 -23.36 -3.43
N ALA A 194 -4.43 -22.74 -2.32
CA ALA A 194 -5.15 -23.42 -1.26
C ALA A 194 -6.52 -23.93 -1.75
N ALA A 195 -7.29 -23.07 -2.43
CA ALA A 195 -8.59 -23.42 -2.99
C ALA A 195 -8.46 -24.49 -4.09
N GLY A 196 -7.55 -24.31 -5.03
CA GLY A 196 -7.33 -25.26 -6.14
C GLY A 196 -6.92 -26.65 -5.66
N ARG A 197 -5.99 -26.74 -4.72
CA ARG A 197 -5.55 -28.02 -4.13
C ARG A 197 -6.66 -28.72 -3.38
N LEU A 198 -7.49 -28.00 -2.63
CA LEU A 198 -8.65 -28.57 -1.93
C LEU A 198 -9.66 -29.17 -2.93
N LEU A 199 -10.00 -28.42 -3.98
CA LEU A 199 -10.92 -28.88 -5.03
C LEU A 199 -10.40 -30.10 -5.77
N LEU A 200 -9.10 -30.17 -6.08
CA LEU A 200 -8.47 -31.33 -6.70
C LEU A 200 -8.55 -32.57 -5.80
N ILE A 201 -8.33 -32.43 -4.50
CA ILE A 201 -8.42 -33.54 -3.55
C ILE A 201 -9.87 -34.04 -3.41
N ASP A 202 -10.85 -33.14 -3.37
CA ASP A 202 -12.27 -33.53 -3.27
C ASP A 202 -12.79 -34.15 -4.57
N GLY A 203 -12.37 -33.64 -5.74
CA GLY A 203 -12.76 -34.13 -7.06
C GLY A 203 -12.12 -35.47 -7.47
N SER A 204 -11.05 -35.88 -6.79
CA SER A 204 -10.37 -37.17 -7.03
C SER A 204 -11.01 -38.35 -6.28
N ARG A 205 -12.09 -38.13 -5.56
CA ARG A 205 -12.88 -39.13 -4.84
C ARG A 205 -14.21 -39.37 -5.53
#